data_52eaf838e27764cf41094df8a6d934dc
#
_entry.id   52eaf838e27764cf41094df8a6d934dc
#
_cell.length_a   1.000
_cell.length_b   1.000
_cell.length_c   1.000
_cell.angle_alpha   90.00
_cell.angle_beta   90.00
_cell.angle_gamma   90.00
#
_symmetry.space_group_name_H-M   'P 1'
#
loop_
_entity.id
_entity.type
_entity.pdbx_description
1 polymer ?
#
loop_
_entity_poly.entity_id
_entity_poly.type
_entity_poly.pdbx_seq_one_letter_code
_entity_poly.pdbx_strand_id
1 'polypeptide(L)'
;MLDDGEIVSAANQESEVFPSGMCAERSLLYYVQSNRSGRKVRALAIASLPASRECSPCGACRQVIADTEKRQGAPIRLILCGACSATVVESARALLPFTFELE
;
A
#
# COMPACT_ATOMS: atom_id res chain seq x y z
N MET A 1 -1.41 -9.07 -2.47
CA MET A 1 -2.06 -10.24 -3.10
C MET A 1 -3.32 -9.77 -3.82
N LEU A 2 -3.43 -10.11 -5.06
CA LEU A 2 -4.61 -9.80 -5.86
C LEU A 2 -5.70 -10.84 -5.63
N ASP A 3 -6.89 -10.56 -6.14
CA ASP A 3 -8.08 -11.41 -5.92
C ASP A 3 -8.02 -12.76 -6.65
N ASP A 4 -7.09 -12.92 -7.60
CA ASP A 4 -6.82 -14.21 -8.25
C ASP A 4 -5.68 -14.99 -7.60
N GLY A 5 -5.11 -14.49 -6.51
CA GLY A 5 -4.00 -15.11 -5.79
C GLY A 5 -2.61 -14.70 -6.27
N GLU A 6 -2.51 -13.89 -7.33
CA GLU A 6 -1.22 -13.41 -7.80
C GLU A 6 -0.54 -12.54 -6.72
N ILE A 7 0.76 -12.78 -6.50
CA ILE A 7 1.59 -11.95 -5.62
C ILE A 7 2.45 -11.05 -6.50
N VAL A 8 2.33 -9.75 -6.30
CA VAL A 8 3.15 -8.74 -6.98
C VAL A 8 3.96 -8.02 -5.92
N SER A 9 5.21 -7.70 -6.20
CA SER A 9 6.08 -7.00 -5.26
C SER A 9 6.80 -5.84 -5.92
N ALA A 10 7.17 -4.87 -5.09
CA ALA A 10 7.92 -3.70 -5.52
C ALA A 10 8.79 -3.20 -4.37
N ALA A 11 9.72 -2.31 -4.67
CA ALA A 11 10.61 -1.69 -3.70
C ALA A 11 10.56 -0.17 -3.85
N ASN A 12 11.05 0.55 -2.83
CA ASN A 12 11.24 1.99 -2.94
C ASN A 12 12.08 2.32 -4.15
N GLN A 13 11.69 3.37 -4.85
CA GLN A 13 12.46 3.92 -5.96
C GLN A 13 13.11 5.20 -5.49
N GLU A 14 14.43 5.22 -5.42
CA GLU A 14 15.19 6.37 -4.95
C GLU A 14 15.58 7.25 -6.14
N SER A 15 15.70 8.56 -5.90
CA SER A 15 16.10 9.52 -6.91
C SER A 15 16.98 10.58 -6.29
N GLU A 16 17.99 11.04 -7.00
CA GLU A 16 18.78 12.20 -6.61
C GLU A 16 17.94 13.47 -6.56
N VAL A 17 16.86 13.50 -7.33
CA VAL A 17 15.83 14.55 -7.25
C VAL A 17 14.67 13.99 -6.44
N PHE A 18 14.58 14.36 -5.18
CA PHE A 18 13.66 13.76 -4.23
C PHE A 18 12.21 13.65 -4.71
N PRO A 19 11.61 14.64 -5.35
CA PRO A 19 10.23 14.50 -5.82
C PRO A 19 10.03 13.38 -6.85
N SER A 20 11.09 12.90 -7.48
CA SER A 20 11.03 11.80 -8.44
C SER A 20 11.08 10.43 -7.76
N GLY A 21 11.43 10.37 -6.48
CA GLY A 21 11.42 9.13 -5.69
C GLY A 21 9.99 8.66 -5.42
N MET A 22 9.84 7.36 -5.15
CA MET A 22 8.52 6.76 -4.93
C MET A 22 8.62 5.65 -3.88
N CYS A 23 7.70 5.69 -2.90
CA CYS A 23 7.60 4.59 -1.94
C CYS A 23 7.17 3.30 -2.64
N ALA A 24 7.58 2.17 -2.07
CA ALA A 24 7.26 0.84 -2.62
C ALA A 24 5.75 0.63 -2.78
N GLU A 25 4.97 1.06 -1.81
CA GLU A 25 3.51 0.89 -1.82
C GLU A 25 2.88 1.59 -3.04
N ARG A 26 3.27 2.83 -3.29
CA ARG A 26 2.74 3.58 -4.44
C ARG A 26 3.25 3.02 -5.76
N SER A 27 4.52 2.62 -5.83
CA SER A 27 5.08 1.98 -7.02
C SER A 27 4.28 0.73 -7.37
N LEU A 28 3.97 -0.09 -6.37
CA LEU A 28 3.22 -1.32 -6.55
C LEU A 28 1.79 -1.05 -7.00
N LEU A 29 1.08 -0.15 -6.32
CA LEU A 29 -0.33 0.12 -6.61
C LEU A 29 -0.50 0.77 -7.98
N TYR A 30 0.41 1.64 -8.40
CA TYR A 30 0.38 2.23 -9.73
C TYR A 30 0.64 1.18 -10.81
N TYR A 31 1.57 0.25 -10.56
CA TYR A 31 1.81 -0.87 -11.48
C TYR A 31 0.55 -1.74 -11.62
N VAL A 32 -0.07 -2.10 -10.51
CA VAL A 32 -1.27 -2.94 -10.52
C VAL A 32 -2.40 -2.24 -11.27
N GLN A 33 -2.60 -0.95 -11.02
CA GLN A 33 -3.63 -0.19 -11.72
C GLN A 33 -3.40 -0.15 -13.23
N SER A 34 -2.15 -0.03 -13.66
CA SER A 34 -1.80 0.06 -15.08
C SER A 34 -1.80 -1.29 -15.78
N ASN A 35 -1.39 -2.35 -15.10
CA ASN A 35 -1.10 -3.64 -15.72
C ASN A 35 -2.00 -4.77 -15.27
N ARG A 36 -2.78 -4.58 -14.22
CA ARG A 36 -3.72 -5.56 -13.69
C ARG A 36 -5.06 -4.88 -13.40
N SER A 37 -5.47 -3.97 -14.25
CA SER A 37 -6.76 -3.28 -14.10
C SER A 37 -7.88 -4.31 -14.11
N GLY A 38 -8.91 -4.10 -13.31
CA GLY A 38 -9.98 -5.07 -13.13
C GLY A 38 -9.71 -6.09 -12.01
N ARG A 39 -8.48 -6.21 -11.51
CA ARG A 39 -8.18 -7.02 -10.34
C ARG A 39 -8.30 -6.18 -9.07
N LYS A 40 -8.77 -6.80 -7.99
CA LYS A 40 -8.84 -6.16 -6.68
C LYS A 40 -7.63 -6.58 -5.86
N VAL A 41 -7.06 -5.62 -5.14
CA VAL A 41 -6.00 -5.89 -4.16
C VAL A 41 -6.68 -6.35 -2.88
N ARG A 42 -6.39 -7.55 -2.42
CA ARG A 42 -6.95 -8.10 -1.19
C ARG A 42 -6.10 -7.80 0.02
N ALA A 43 -4.78 -7.86 -0.13
CA ALA A 43 -3.85 -7.65 0.98
C ALA A 43 -2.57 -7.01 0.48
N LEU A 44 -1.98 -6.18 1.33
CA LEU A 44 -0.73 -5.49 1.07
C LEU A 44 0.16 -5.62 2.31
N ALA A 45 1.28 -6.31 2.17
CA ALA A 45 2.26 -6.44 3.25
C ALA A 45 3.38 -5.43 3.02
N ILE A 46 3.76 -4.73 4.09
CA ILE A 46 4.77 -3.67 4.05
C ILE A 46 5.87 -4.02 5.04
N ALA A 47 7.11 -4.03 4.58
CA ALA A 47 8.27 -4.34 5.39
C ALA A 47 9.43 -3.40 5.06
N SER A 48 10.35 -3.24 5.99
CA SER A 48 11.56 -2.43 5.79
C SER A 48 12.75 -3.04 6.51
N LEU A 49 13.94 -2.62 6.15
CA LEU A 49 15.19 -2.93 6.85
C LEU A 49 15.89 -1.62 7.23
N PRO A 50 16.33 -1.47 8.49
CA PRO A 50 16.18 -2.41 9.61
C PRO A 50 14.73 -2.46 10.10
N ALA A 51 14.33 -3.61 10.63
CA ALA A 51 12.96 -3.86 11.06
C ALA A 51 12.84 -3.83 12.59
N SER A 52 13.37 -2.78 13.23
CA SER A 52 13.32 -2.63 14.68
C SER A 52 11.90 -2.45 15.20
N ARG A 53 10.98 -2.07 14.34
CA ARG A 53 9.54 -1.97 14.61
C ARG A 53 8.77 -2.25 13.33
N GLU A 54 7.46 -2.42 13.46
CA GLU A 54 6.60 -2.64 12.31
C GLU A 54 6.61 -1.43 11.39
N CYS A 55 6.66 -1.68 10.08
CA CYS A 55 6.72 -0.63 9.07
C CYS A 55 5.32 -0.16 8.71
N SER A 56 5.04 1.12 8.95
CA SER A 56 3.77 1.74 8.58
C SER A 56 3.94 2.57 7.30
N PRO A 57 2.94 2.63 6.44
CA PRO A 57 3.01 3.45 5.23
C PRO A 57 2.99 4.94 5.57
N CYS A 58 3.68 5.75 4.77
CA CYS A 58 3.64 7.22 4.92
C CYS A 58 2.26 7.76 4.54
N GLY A 59 2.01 9.04 4.83
CA GLY A 59 0.71 9.65 4.58
C GLY A 59 0.29 9.62 3.11
N ALA A 60 1.23 9.88 2.19
CA ALA A 60 0.93 9.82 0.76
C ALA A 60 0.54 8.41 0.32
N CYS A 61 1.21 7.38 0.84
CA CYS A 61 0.86 6.00 0.55
C CYS A 61 -0.50 5.63 1.13
N ARG A 62 -0.81 6.09 2.34
CA ARG A 62 -2.13 5.86 2.95
C ARG A 62 -3.25 6.44 2.09
N GLN A 63 -3.03 7.63 1.52
CA GLN A 63 -4.02 8.24 0.62
C GLN A 63 -4.22 7.37 -0.64
N VAL A 64 -3.14 6.90 -1.26
CA VAL A 64 -3.24 6.09 -2.47
C VAL A 64 -3.89 4.72 -2.19
N ILE A 65 -3.59 4.13 -1.03
CA ILE A 65 -4.25 2.88 -0.62
C ILE A 65 -5.75 3.12 -0.44
N ALA A 66 -6.13 4.21 0.21
CA ALA A 66 -7.54 4.58 0.38
C ALA A 66 -8.24 4.84 -0.95
N ASP A 67 -7.56 5.53 -1.88
CA ASP A 67 -8.08 5.75 -3.23
C ASP A 67 -8.34 4.42 -3.95
N THR A 68 -7.42 3.47 -3.79
CA THR A 68 -7.55 2.14 -4.39
C THR A 68 -8.74 1.38 -3.80
N GLU A 69 -8.92 1.42 -2.48
CA GLU A 69 -10.08 0.80 -1.83
C GLU A 69 -11.39 1.38 -2.36
N LYS A 70 -11.46 2.71 -2.47
CA LYS A 70 -12.67 3.37 -2.98
C LYS A 70 -12.97 2.94 -4.42
N ARG A 71 -11.94 2.95 -5.27
CA ARG A 71 -12.08 2.61 -6.68
C ARG A 71 -12.52 1.18 -6.90
N GLN A 72 -11.94 0.25 -6.12
CA GLN A 72 -12.28 -1.18 -6.26
C GLN A 72 -13.53 -1.61 -5.49
N GLY A 73 -14.03 -0.77 -4.59
CA GLY A 73 -15.21 -1.06 -3.79
C GLY A 73 -15.01 -2.16 -2.76
N ALA A 74 -13.79 -2.39 -2.30
CA ALA A 74 -13.46 -3.42 -1.32
C ALA A 74 -12.23 -3.00 -0.51
N PRO A 75 -12.17 -3.34 0.79
CA PRO A 75 -11.03 -2.98 1.61
C PRO A 75 -9.77 -3.76 1.26
N ILE A 76 -8.63 -3.19 1.61
CA ILE A 76 -7.33 -3.83 1.47
C ILE A 76 -6.83 -4.12 2.88
N ARG A 77 -6.58 -5.39 3.17
CA ARG A 77 -5.96 -5.79 4.43
C ARG A 77 -4.49 -5.37 4.41
N LEU A 78 -4.06 -4.60 5.38
CA LEU A 78 -2.67 -4.15 5.50
C LEU A 78 -1.97 -4.99 6.56
N ILE A 79 -0.78 -5.48 6.21
CA ILE A 79 0.06 -6.26 7.12
C ILE A 79 1.34 -5.45 7.32
N LEU A 80 1.47 -4.85 8.49
CA LEU A 80 2.60 -3.99 8.84
C LEU A 80 3.65 -4.87 9.50
N CYS A 81 4.71 -5.20 8.75
CA CYS A 81 5.66 -6.22 9.15
C CYS A 81 6.84 -5.64 9.91
N GLY A 82 7.19 -6.28 11.03
CA GLY A 82 8.41 -6.07 11.78
C GLY A 82 9.27 -7.33 11.75
N ALA A 83 10.42 -7.30 12.46
CA ALA A 83 11.32 -8.45 12.49
C ALA A 83 10.70 -9.66 13.22
N CYS A 84 9.93 -9.42 14.28
CA CYS A 84 9.40 -10.46 15.16
C CYS A 84 7.89 -10.39 15.35
N SER A 85 7.22 -9.40 14.71
CA SER A 85 5.79 -9.18 14.89
C SER A 85 5.20 -8.54 13.65
N ALA A 86 3.88 -8.58 13.54
CA ALA A 86 3.15 -7.88 12.50
C ALA A 86 1.83 -7.38 13.06
N THR A 87 1.40 -6.22 12.58
CA THR A 87 0.08 -5.68 12.89
C THR A 87 -0.78 -5.78 11.65
N VAL A 88 -1.99 -6.28 11.79
CA VAL A 88 -2.95 -6.38 10.70
C VAL A 88 -4.00 -5.29 10.87
N VAL A 89 -4.21 -4.52 9.80
CA VAL A 89 -5.22 -3.47 9.73
C VAL A 89 -6.16 -3.84 8.58
N GLU A 90 -7.45 -3.87 8.83
CA GLU A 90 -8.41 -4.41 7.86
C GLU A 90 -8.79 -3.43 6.75
N SER A 91 -8.37 -2.16 6.86
CA SER A 91 -8.65 -1.16 5.84
C SER A 91 -7.72 0.05 5.99
N ALA A 92 -7.38 0.68 4.89
CA ALA A 92 -6.61 1.93 4.89
C ALA A 92 -7.34 3.05 5.64
N ARG A 93 -8.65 2.99 5.75
CA ARG A 93 -9.45 4.01 6.47
C ARG A 93 -9.08 4.06 7.96
N ALA A 94 -8.63 2.96 8.54
CA ALA A 94 -8.17 2.93 9.93
C ALA A 94 -6.86 3.71 10.12
N LEU A 95 -6.09 3.91 9.04
CA LEU A 95 -4.82 4.63 9.07
C LEU A 95 -4.91 6.06 8.55
N LEU A 96 -6.09 6.48 8.10
CA LEU A 96 -6.27 7.81 7.50
C LEU A 96 -7.64 8.38 7.88
N PRO A 97 -7.80 8.82 9.14
CA PRO A 97 -9.06 9.44 9.58
C PRO A 97 -9.34 10.72 8.77
N PHE A 98 -10.62 10.98 8.51
CA PHE A 98 -11.06 12.14 7.74
C PHE A 98 -10.37 12.22 6.39
N THR A 99 -10.38 11.09 5.67
CA THR A 99 -9.71 10.94 4.37
C THR A 99 -10.24 11.95 3.36
N PHE A 100 -9.34 12.60 2.61
CA PHE A 100 -9.74 13.45 1.50
C PHE A 100 -10.32 12.58 0.38
N GLU A 101 -11.50 12.97 -0.12
CA GLU A 101 -12.15 12.28 -1.23
C GLU A 101 -12.72 13.32 -2.19
N LEU A 102 -12.62 13.03 -3.49
CA LEU A 102 -13.30 13.82 -4.51
C LEU A 102 -14.76 13.37 -4.61
N GLU A 103 -15.67 14.33 -4.75
CA GLU A 103 -17.10 14.05 -4.89
C GLU A 103 -17.47 13.74 -6.34
#